data_315418e0254bc095b8dcc985718c6159
#
_entry.id   315418e0254bc095b8dcc985718c6159
#
_cell.length_a   1.000
_cell.length_b   1.000
_cell.length_c   1.000
_cell.angle_alpha   90.00
_cell.angle_beta   90.00
_cell.angle_gamma   90.00
#
_symmetry.space_group_name_H-M   'P 1'
#
loop_
_entity.id
_entity.type
_entity.pdbx_description
1 polymer ?
#
loop_
_entity_poly.entity_id
_entity_poly.type
_entity_poly.pdbx_seq_one_letter_code
_entity_poly.pdbx_strand_id
1 'polypeptide(L)'
;GWTIDEKEAKQEKGKPVLFKKEGKPSEANHGNVTPDLKDKKGQAYHGGVTISHAEQSIVLSLAALRRLRFPVDGKWSVEADEAARAVLCAVSLSAAIIADESGLDLRSRCVLYGDKPLTWTLLDRNNGKDFVLDSDQAIELLSLAVDAAKKVGLPWREAALALRPSDKLVKLVVKSQQHAVKEGVEE
;
A
#
# COMPACT_ATOMS: atom_id res chain seq x y z
N GLY A 1 -24.46 -4.72 0.60
CA GLY A 1 -23.46 -3.72 0.25
C GLY A 1 -23.66 -2.44 1.02
N TRP A 2 -22.58 -1.83 1.34
CA TRP A 2 -22.55 -0.53 2.00
C TRP A 2 -23.03 0.54 1.01
N THR A 3 -24.24 1.09 1.20
CA THR A 3 -24.76 2.18 0.40
C THR A 3 -25.48 3.19 1.29
N ILE A 4 -25.41 4.45 0.87
CA ILE A 4 -26.18 5.54 1.48
C ILE A 4 -27.41 5.89 0.66
N ASP A 5 -27.58 5.28 -0.49
CA ASP A 5 -28.71 5.50 -1.38
C ASP A 5 -29.83 4.50 -1.03
N GLU A 6 -30.97 5.02 -0.59
CA GLU A 6 -32.13 4.20 -0.22
C GLU A 6 -32.66 3.37 -1.39
N LYS A 7 -32.48 3.85 -2.64
CA LYS A 7 -32.91 3.15 -3.86
C LYS A 7 -31.99 1.97 -4.20
N GLU A 8 -30.71 2.09 -3.88
CA GLU A 8 -29.71 1.04 -4.09
C GLU A 8 -29.59 0.10 -2.89
N ALA A 9 -30.21 0.42 -1.76
CA ALA A 9 -30.09 -0.35 -0.54
C ALA A 9 -30.86 -1.67 -0.62
N LYS A 10 -30.28 -2.72 -0.07
CA LYS A 10 -30.99 -3.98 0.15
C LYS A 10 -32.21 -3.72 1.03
N GLN A 11 -33.38 -4.20 0.62
CA GLN A 11 -34.60 -4.07 1.39
C GLN A 11 -34.71 -5.23 2.40
N GLU A 12 -34.91 -4.92 3.67
CA GLU A 12 -35.26 -5.88 4.69
C GLU A 12 -36.54 -5.44 5.39
N LYS A 13 -37.55 -6.32 5.39
CA LYS A 13 -38.88 -6.02 5.95
C LYS A 13 -39.49 -4.72 5.42
N GLY A 14 -39.31 -4.44 4.13
CA GLY A 14 -39.83 -3.24 3.46
C GLY A 14 -39.11 -1.93 3.82
N LYS A 15 -37.97 -1.99 4.48
CA LYS A 15 -37.14 -0.82 4.81
C LYS A 15 -35.74 -0.96 4.21
N PRO A 16 -35.17 0.12 3.65
CA PRO A 16 -33.81 0.07 3.13
C PRO A 16 -32.80 -0.16 4.27
N VAL A 17 -31.92 -1.13 4.07
CA VAL A 17 -30.79 -1.36 4.96
C VAL A 17 -29.65 -0.46 4.53
N LEU A 18 -29.60 0.69 5.14
CA LEU A 18 -28.52 1.63 4.93
C LEU A 18 -27.32 1.25 5.79
N PHE A 19 -26.24 1.95 5.56
CA PHE A 19 -24.96 1.91 6.20
C PHE A 19 -24.95 1.70 7.75
N LYS A 20 -26.08 1.86 8.41
CA LYS A 20 -26.16 2.08 9.85
C LYS A 20 -26.65 0.90 10.71
N LYS A 21 -27.08 -0.21 10.10
CA LYS A 21 -27.81 -1.21 10.89
C LYS A 21 -26.94 -2.08 11.80
N GLU A 22 -25.68 -2.27 11.41
CA GLU A 22 -24.75 -3.21 12.10
C GLU A 22 -23.44 -2.55 12.52
N GLY A 23 -23.30 -1.25 12.36
CA GLY A 23 -22.14 -0.47 12.74
C GLY A 23 -22.40 1.01 12.56
N LYS A 24 -21.78 1.80 13.36
CA LYS A 24 -21.84 3.25 13.22
C LYS A 24 -20.99 3.66 12.01
N PRO A 25 -21.42 4.62 11.18
CA PRO A 25 -20.62 5.12 10.07
C PRO A 25 -19.25 5.65 10.49
N SER A 26 -19.14 6.18 11.70
CA SER A 26 -17.88 6.58 12.32
C SER A 26 -16.96 5.40 12.63
N GLU A 27 -17.54 4.21 12.85
CA GLU A 27 -16.81 2.96 13.05
C GLU A 27 -16.47 2.25 11.75
N ALA A 28 -17.00 2.70 10.62
CA ALA A 28 -16.57 2.26 9.31
C ALA A 28 -15.15 2.74 9.03
N ASN A 29 -14.25 2.07 9.63
CA ASN A 29 -12.85 2.42 9.75
C ASN A 29 -12.06 2.12 8.48
N HIS A 30 -12.71 2.19 7.33
CA HIS A 30 -12.06 2.18 6.01
C HIS A 30 -10.85 1.23 5.92
N GLY A 31 -10.95 0.05 6.54
CA GLY A 31 -9.88 -0.95 6.58
C GLY A 31 -9.05 -0.98 7.87
N ASN A 32 -9.30 -0.10 8.80
CA ASN A 32 -8.63 -0.12 10.10
C ASN A 32 -9.52 -0.74 11.18
N VAL A 33 -9.16 -1.86 11.72
CA VAL A 33 -9.86 -2.49 12.85
C VAL A 33 -9.08 -2.14 14.12
N THR A 34 -9.76 -1.53 15.08
CA THR A 34 -9.17 -1.32 16.40
C THR A 34 -9.08 -2.67 17.13
N PRO A 35 -7.91 -3.05 17.65
CA PRO A 35 -7.77 -4.29 18.40
C PRO A 35 -8.41 -4.12 19.78
N ASP A 36 -9.71 -4.24 19.84
CA ASP A 36 -10.45 -4.21 21.10
C ASP A 36 -10.65 -5.63 21.61
N LEU A 37 -10.15 -5.88 22.81
CA LEU A 37 -10.49 -7.05 23.58
C LEU A 37 -11.65 -6.72 24.51
N LYS A 38 -12.58 -7.65 24.68
CA LYS A 38 -13.66 -7.53 25.64
C LYS A 38 -13.45 -8.49 26.79
N ASP A 39 -13.60 -8.01 28.00
CA ASP A 39 -13.63 -8.85 29.17
C ASP A 39 -14.94 -9.69 29.27
N LYS A 40 -15.05 -10.56 30.26
CA LYS A 40 -16.24 -11.38 30.46
C LYS A 40 -17.51 -10.56 30.73
N LYS A 41 -17.38 -9.27 31.07
CA LYS A 41 -18.47 -8.33 31.29
C LYS A 41 -18.79 -7.49 30.06
N GLY A 42 -18.09 -7.72 28.96
CA GLY A 42 -18.25 -6.98 27.70
C GLY A 42 -17.57 -5.60 27.68
N GLN A 43 -16.80 -5.27 28.72
CA GLN A 43 -16.07 -4.02 28.79
C GLN A 43 -14.84 -4.07 27.89
N ALA A 44 -14.74 -3.11 26.98
CA ALA A 44 -13.60 -3.03 26.07
C ALA A 44 -12.33 -2.60 26.83
N TYR A 45 -11.23 -3.27 26.55
CA TYR A 45 -9.91 -2.84 27.00
C TYR A 45 -8.91 -2.96 25.85
N HIS A 46 -7.86 -2.17 25.94
CA HIS A 46 -6.85 -2.16 24.89
C HIS A 46 -6.14 -3.51 24.84
N GLY A 47 -6.22 -4.15 23.67
CA GLY A 47 -5.47 -5.35 23.37
C GLY A 47 -4.12 -5.01 22.77
N GLY A 48 -3.16 -5.87 22.96
CA GLY A 48 -1.85 -5.76 22.34
C GLY A 48 -0.76 -6.39 23.17
N VAL A 49 0.40 -6.45 22.60
CA VAL A 49 1.63 -6.91 23.26
C VAL A 49 2.74 -5.88 22.98
N THR A 50 3.61 -5.70 23.94
CA THR A 50 4.84 -4.95 23.74
C THR A 50 5.88 -5.89 23.14
N ILE A 51 6.44 -5.52 22.00
CA ILE A 51 7.52 -6.27 21.34
C ILE A 51 8.86 -5.57 21.57
N SER A 52 9.93 -6.33 21.62
CA SER A 52 11.28 -5.79 21.74
C SER A 52 11.82 -5.30 20.39
N HIS A 53 11.49 -5.99 19.32
CA HIS A 53 11.86 -5.67 17.95
C HIS A 53 10.91 -6.34 16.96
N ALA A 54 10.98 -5.91 15.72
CA ALA A 54 10.34 -6.55 14.57
C ALA A 54 11.40 -6.84 13.51
N GLU A 55 11.28 -7.95 12.81
CA GLU A 55 12.12 -8.28 11.67
C GLU A 55 11.29 -8.13 10.38
N GLN A 56 11.84 -7.43 9.41
CA GLN A 56 11.25 -7.30 8.08
C GLN A 56 12.17 -7.93 7.04
N SER A 57 11.62 -8.82 6.24
CA SER A 57 12.29 -9.39 5.08
C SER A 57 11.59 -8.97 3.80
N ILE A 58 12.35 -8.47 2.83
CA ILE A 58 11.87 -8.07 1.52
C ILE A 58 12.52 -8.96 0.48
N VAL A 59 11.72 -9.59 -0.38
CA VAL A 59 12.22 -10.47 -1.44
C VAL A 59 11.79 -9.94 -2.80
N LEU A 60 12.78 -9.60 -3.64
CA LEU A 60 12.56 -9.24 -5.03
C LEU A 60 12.93 -10.43 -5.92
N SER A 61 11.93 -11.07 -6.50
CA SER A 61 12.12 -12.25 -7.33
C SER A 61 12.51 -11.91 -8.76
N LEU A 62 13.82 -11.93 -9.05
CA LEU A 62 14.32 -11.75 -10.41
C LEU A 62 13.84 -12.86 -11.37
N ALA A 63 13.63 -14.08 -10.84
CA ALA A 63 13.06 -15.18 -11.60
C ALA A 63 11.60 -14.92 -12.01
N ALA A 64 10.81 -14.25 -11.17
CA ALA A 64 9.47 -13.82 -11.52
C ALA A 64 9.49 -12.71 -12.57
N LEU A 65 10.36 -11.71 -12.42
CA LEU A 65 10.53 -10.63 -13.40
C LEU A 65 10.90 -11.19 -14.80
N ARG A 66 11.76 -12.18 -14.88
CA ARG A 66 12.18 -12.79 -16.17
C ARG A 66 11.01 -13.40 -16.96
N ARG A 67 9.88 -13.68 -16.34
CA ARG A 67 8.68 -14.21 -17.02
C ARG A 67 7.82 -13.14 -17.66
N LEU A 68 8.00 -11.87 -17.30
CA LEU A 68 7.24 -10.77 -17.85
C LEU A 68 7.74 -10.42 -19.27
N ARG A 69 6.80 -9.96 -20.10
CA ARG A 69 7.04 -9.53 -21.48
C ARG A 69 6.44 -8.16 -21.71
N PHE A 70 7.17 -7.33 -22.44
CA PHE A 70 6.82 -5.93 -22.66
C PHE A 70 6.91 -5.58 -24.15
N PRO A 71 5.94 -5.98 -24.97
CA PRO A 71 5.95 -5.65 -26.39
C PRO A 71 5.79 -4.13 -26.57
N VAL A 72 6.57 -3.57 -27.51
CA VAL A 72 6.46 -2.18 -27.96
C VAL A 72 5.78 -2.19 -29.31
N ASP A 73 4.68 -1.45 -29.47
CA ASP A 73 3.86 -1.41 -30.71
C ASP A 73 3.50 -2.82 -31.24
N GLY A 74 3.19 -3.73 -30.33
CA GLY A 74 2.86 -5.11 -30.65
C GLY A 74 4.03 -6.00 -31.08
N LYS A 75 5.26 -5.48 -31.05
CA LYS A 75 6.48 -6.22 -31.37
C LYS A 75 7.23 -6.55 -30.08
N TRP A 76 7.64 -7.80 -29.99
CA TRP A 76 8.48 -8.27 -28.90
C TRP A 76 9.97 -8.08 -29.21
N SER A 77 10.73 -7.63 -28.22
CA SER A 77 12.19 -7.65 -28.26
C SER A 77 12.79 -7.99 -26.90
N VAL A 78 13.98 -8.55 -26.90
CA VAL A 78 14.72 -8.89 -25.67
C VAL A 78 15.13 -7.62 -24.94
N GLU A 79 15.55 -6.61 -25.68
CA GLU A 79 16.03 -5.32 -25.16
C GLU A 79 14.91 -4.58 -24.42
N ALA A 80 13.69 -4.56 -24.96
CA ALA A 80 12.54 -3.97 -24.30
C ALA A 80 12.18 -4.72 -23.01
N ASP A 81 12.18 -6.04 -23.05
CA ASP A 81 11.93 -6.87 -21.87
C ASP A 81 12.96 -6.63 -20.76
N GLU A 82 14.26 -6.58 -21.11
CA GLU A 82 15.33 -6.35 -20.14
C GLU A 82 15.25 -4.96 -19.53
N ALA A 83 15.02 -3.94 -20.34
CA ALA A 83 14.88 -2.57 -19.88
C ALA A 83 13.66 -2.39 -18.97
N ALA A 84 12.50 -2.96 -19.33
CA ALA A 84 11.30 -2.89 -18.51
C ALA A 84 11.48 -3.61 -17.17
N ARG A 85 12.14 -4.76 -17.16
CA ARG A 85 12.43 -5.52 -15.93
C ARG A 85 13.42 -4.78 -15.04
N ALA A 86 14.41 -4.10 -15.63
CA ALA A 86 15.34 -3.24 -14.89
C ALA A 86 14.59 -2.08 -14.20
N VAL A 87 13.63 -1.44 -14.90
CA VAL A 87 12.79 -0.40 -14.29
C VAL A 87 11.97 -0.96 -13.13
N LEU A 88 11.31 -2.11 -13.30
CA LEU A 88 10.52 -2.72 -12.22
C LEU A 88 11.38 -3.09 -11.01
N CYS A 89 12.59 -3.58 -11.26
CA CYS A 89 13.56 -3.87 -10.21
C CYS A 89 13.95 -2.59 -9.46
N ALA A 90 14.33 -1.54 -10.21
CA ALA A 90 14.74 -0.26 -9.63
C ALA A 90 13.62 0.43 -8.85
N VAL A 91 12.38 0.44 -9.35
CA VAL A 91 11.21 0.94 -8.62
C VAL A 91 11.01 0.19 -7.31
N SER A 92 11.14 -1.15 -7.34
CA SER A 92 10.95 -1.98 -6.14
C SER A 92 12.02 -1.71 -5.09
N LEU A 93 13.28 -1.58 -5.51
CA LEU A 93 14.40 -1.21 -4.62
C LEU A 93 14.20 0.18 -4.03
N SER A 94 13.92 1.18 -4.87
CA SER A 94 13.71 2.57 -4.42
C SER A 94 12.55 2.68 -3.44
N ALA A 95 11.43 2.01 -3.73
CA ALA A 95 10.26 2.03 -2.84
C ALA A 95 10.57 1.42 -1.47
N ALA A 96 11.31 0.30 -1.44
CA ALA A 96 11.69 -0.36 -0.20
C ALA A 96 12.64 0.49 0.64
N ILE A 97 13.65 1.09 0.00
CA ILE A 97 14.66 1.92 0.67
C ILE A 97 14.04 3.20 1.24
N ILE A 98 13.23 3.91 0.44
CA ILE A 98 12.56 5.12 0.91
C ILE A 98 11.57 4.82 2.04
N ALA A 99 10.89 3.69 1.99
CA ALA A 99 10.00 3.27 3.07
C ALA A 99 10.76 2.95 4.36
N ASP A 100 11.94 2.32 4.27
CA ASP A 100 12.79 2.00 5.41
C ASP A 100 13.36 3.26 6.07
N GLU A 101 13.90 4.19 5.29
CA GLU A 101 14.47 5.45 5.78
C GLU A 101 13.41 6.34 6.49
N SER A 102 12.17 6.27 6.07
CA SER A 102 11.07 7.03 6.67
C SER A 102 10.63 6.48 8.03
N GLY A 103 11.09 5.28 8.39
CA GLY A 103 10.57 4.51 9.52
C GLY A 103 9.16 3.98 9.26
N LEU A 104 8.70 3.10 10.12
CA LEU A 104 7.39 2.48 10.01
C LEU A 104 6.49 2.97 11.15
N ASP A 105 5.50 3.79 10.81
CA ASP A 105 4.42 4.17 11.74
C ASP A 105 3.30 3.13 11.63
N LEU A 106 3.39 2.14 12.50
CA LEU A 106 2.40 1.09 12.58
C LEU A 106 1.23 1.53 13.46
N ARG A 107 0.10 0.87 13.27
CA ARG A 107 -1.09 1.10 14.09
C ARG A 107 -0.79 0.89 15.58
N SER A 108 -1.66 1.42 16.43
CA SER A 108 -1.56 1.24 17.89
C SER A 108 -0.34 1.96 18.51
N ARG A 109 0.05 3.10 17.93
CA ARG A 109 1.15 3.93 18.43
C ARG A 109 2.50 3.20 18.43
N CYS A 110 2.70 2.33 17.44
CA CYS A 110 3.95 1.61 17.26
C CYS A 110 4.73 2.24 16.11
N VAL A 111 5.74 3.01 16.45
CA VAL A 111 6.70 3.58 15.50
C VAL A 111 7.98 2.78 15.57
N LEU A 112 8.42 2.25 14.43
CA LEU A 112 9.62 1.43 14.30
C LEU A 112 10.62 2.14 13.40
N TYR A 113 11.87 2.12 13.81
CA TYR A 113 13.01 2.59 13.02
C TYR A 113 14.00 1.46 12.84
N GLY A 114 14.62 1.38 11.66
CA GLY A 114 15.72 0.46 11.43
C GLY A 114 16.92 0.77 12.33
N ASP A 115 17.47 -0.22 12.99
CA ASP A 115 18.70 -0.09 13.77
C ASP A 115 19.95 -0.16 12.88
N LYS A 116 19.80 -0.63 11.65
CA LYS A 116 20.84 -0.80 10.63
C LYS A 116 20.29 -0.44 9.25
N PRO A 117 21.15 0.00 8.34
CA PRO A 117 20.76 0.19 6.95
C PRO A 117 20.23 -1.11 6.32
N LEU A 118 19.22 -0.99 5.46
CA LEU A 118 18.69 -2.11 4.72
C LEU A 118 19.76 -2.71 3.80
N THR A 119 20.19 -3.93 4.11
CA THR A 119 21.20 -4.63 3.33
C THR A 119 20.54 -5.57 2.35
N TRP A 120 20.87 -5.43 1.08
CA TRP A 120 20.41 -6.32 0.02
C TRP A 120 21.45 -7.39 -0.25
N THR A 121 20.99 -8.62 -0.43
CA THR A 121 21.82 -9.74 -0.86
C THR A 121 21.36 -10.21 -2.22
N LEU A 122 22.19 -10.04 -3.26
CA LEU A 122 21.93 -10.63 -4.57
C LEU A 122 22.30 -12.12 -4.50
N LEU A 123 21.27 -12.96 -4.49
CA LEU A 123 21.45 -14.41 -4.49
C LEU A 123 21.81 -14.89 -5.89
N ASP A 124 23.04 -15.31 -6.07
CA ASP A 124 23.56 -15.94 -7.28
C ASP A 124 24.15 -17.32 -6.92
N ARG A 125 24.36 -18.16 -7.99
CA ARG A 125 24.85 -19.56 -7.80
C ARG A 125 26.21 -19.67 -7.09
N ASN A 126 27.03 -18.62 -7.13
CA ASN A 126 28.42 -18.63 -6.72
C ASN A 126 28.75 -17.80 -5.47
N ASN A 127 27.82 -17.49 -4.63
CA ASN A 127 27.86 -16.67 -3.43
C ASN A 127 27.09 -15.38 -3.60
N GLY A 128 26.20 -15.13 -2.66
CA GLY A 128 25.46 -13.88 -2.60
C GLY A 128 26.41 -12.69 -2.52
N LYS A 129 26.04 -11.59 -3.17
CA LYS A 129 26.76 -10.33 -3.06
C LYS A 129 25.89 -9.34 -2.30
N ASP A 130 26.40 -8.88 -1.18
CA ASP A 130 25.74 -7.85 -0.39
C ASP A 130 26.04 -6.47 -0.90
N PHE A 131 25.03 -5.59 -0.83
CA PHE A 131 25.15 -4.18 -1.13
C PHE A 131 24.13 -3.38 -0.31
N VAL A 132 24.46 -2.11 -0.11
CA VAL A 132 23.60 -1.12 0.52
C VAL A 132 23.41 0.03 -0.47
N LEU A 133 22.21 0.57 -0.53
CA LEU A 133 21.87 1.77 -1.28
C LEU A 133 21.15 2.72 -0.34
N ASP A 134 21.48 3.99 -0.42
CA ASP A 134 20.66 5.06 0.13
C ASP A 134 19.58 5.49 -0.87
N SER A 135 18.69 6.38 -0.44
CA SER A 135 17.58 6.86 -1.27
C SER A 135 18.06 7.59 -2.52
N ASP A 136 19.13 8.37 -2.45
CA ASP A 136 19.67 9.11 -3.59
C ASP A 136 20.22 8.16 -4.65
N GLN A 137 21.01 7.16 -4.22
CA GLN A 137 21.53 6.11 -5.08
C GLN A 137 20.42 5.27 -5.72
N ALA A 138 19.37 4.97 -4.97
CA ALA A 138 18.24 4.22 -5.48
C ALA A 138 17.42 5.01 -6.52
N ILE A 139 17.26 6.32 -6.32
CA ILE A 139 16.61 7.23 -7.29
C ILE A 139 17.46 7.38 -8.54
N GLU A 140 18.78 7.51 -8.41
CA GLU A 140 19.69 7.55 -9.55
C GLU A 140 19.62 6.26 -10.36
N LEU A 141 19.66 5.10 -9.71
CA LEU A 141 19.49 3.80 -10.36
C LEU A 141 18.17 3.72 -11.14
N LEU A 142 17.07 4.20 -10.53
CA LEU A 142 15.77 4.26 -11.19
C LEU A 142 15.81 5.17 -12.42
N SER A 143 16.41 6.35 -12.31
CA SER A 143 16.55 7.28 -13.43
C SER A 143 17.31 6.65 -14.60
N LEU A 144 18.43 5.99 -14.33
CA LEU A 144 19.21 5.27 -15.34
C LEU A 144 18.40 4.15 -16.01
N ALA A 145 17.63 3.40 -15.23
CA ALA A 145 16.79 2.33 -15.76
C ALA A 145 15.65 2.89 -16.64
N VAL A 146 15.03 4.00 -16.24
CA VAL A 146 14.00 4.70 -17.03
C VAL A 146 14.56 5.23 -18.34
N ASP A 147 15.74 5.82 -18.32
CA ASP A 147 16.39 6.33 -19.53
C ASP A 147 16.76 5.21 -20.50
N ALA A 148 17.19 4.07 -19.98
CA ALA A 148 17.40 2.89 -20.81
C ALA A 148 16.09 2.37 -21.43
N ALA A 149 15.00 2.38 -20.68
CA ALA A 149 13.68 1.98 -21.17
C ALA A 149 13.14 2.93 -22.25
N LYS A 150 13.32 4.23 -22.08
CA LYS A 150 12.95 5.24 -23.11
C LYS A 150 13.69 5.01 -24.43
N LYS A 151 14.96 4.65 -24.38
CA LYS A 151 15.79 4.39 -25.59
C LYS A 151 15.28 3.22 -26.42
N VAL A 152 14.61 2.26 -25.81
CA VAL A 152 14.02 1.10 -26.51
C VAL A 152 12.52 1.28 -26.79
N GLY A 153 12.01 2.51 -26.64
CA GLY A 153 10.63 2.87 -27.00
C GLY A 153 9.59 2.55 -25.94
N LEU A 154 9.99 2.20 -24.71
CA LEU A 154 9.05 2.02 -23.60
C LEU A 154 8.60 3.37 -23.07
N PRO A 155 7.27 3.63 -22.95
CA PRO A 155 6.78 4.90 -22.46
C PRO A 155 6.98 5.03 -20.95
N TRP A 156 7.42 6.19 -20.51
CA TRP A 156 7.43 6.56 -19.10
C TRP A 156 6.57 7.81 -18.91
N ARG A 157 5.62 7.72 -17.99
CA ARG A 157 4.77 8.86 -17.67
C ARG A 157 5.53 9.79 -16.72
N GLU A 158 5.82 11.01 -17.17
CA GLU A 158 6.49 12.02 -16.34
C GLU A 158 5.52 12.75 -15.41
N ALA A 159 4.28 12.94 -15.86
CA ALA A 159 3.27 13.57 -15.03
C ALA A 159 2.59 12.56 -14.10
N ALA A 160 2.44 12.94 -12.84
CA ALA A 160 1.70 12.15 -11.87
C ALA A 160 0.24 11.94 -12.34
N LEU A 161 -0.26 10.72 -12.13
CA LEU A 161 -1.66 10.42 -12.36
C LEU A 161 -2.48 10.90 -11.15
N ALA A 162 -3.28 11.94 -11.36
CA ALA A 162 -4.22 12.40 -10.35
C ALA A 162 -5.42 11.42 -10.28
N LEU A 163 -5.45 10.60 -9.25
CA LEU A 163 -6.60 9.75 -8.96
C LEU A 163 -7.67 10.57 -8.24
N ARG A 164 -8.90 10.50 -8.74
CA ARG A 164 -10.07 11.11 -8.07
C ARG A 164 -10.95 9.99 -7.53
N PRO A 165 -11.42 10.09 -6.28
CA PRO A 165 -12.38 9.13 -5.75
C PRO A 165 -13.69 9.23 -6.53
N SER A 166 -14.41 8.11 -6.65
CA SER A 166 -15.75 8.13 -7.25
C SER A 166 -16.71 8.97 -6.41
N ASP A 167 -17.71 9.55 -7.04
CA ASP A 167 -18.74 10.35 -6.35
C ASP A 167 -19.43 9.57 -5.23
N LYS A 168 -19.61 8.26 -5.42
CA LYS A 168 -20.19 7.38 -4.39
C LYS A 168 -19.29 7.31 -3.16
N LEU A 169 -17.97 7.21 -3.35
CA LEU A 169 -17.00 7.17 -2.24
C LEU A 169 -16.95 8.52 -1.51
N VAL A 170 -16.93 9.63 -2.26
CA VAL A 170 -16.98 10.99 -1.68
C VAL A 170 -18.22 11.16 -0.81
N LYS A 171 -19.41 10.82 -1.34
CA LYS A 171 -20.66 10.90 -0.58
C LYS A 171 -20.64 10.02 0.67
N LEU A 172 -20.06 8.83 0.58
CA LEU A 172 -19.92 7.92 1.72
C LEU A 172 -19.05 8.54 2.83
N VAL A 173 -17.88 9.05 2.48
CA VAL A 173 -16.95 9.66 3.42
C VAL A 173 -17.56 10.90 4.08
N VAL A 174 -18.14 11.81 3.30
CA VAL A 174 -18.81 13.01 3.83
C VAL A 174 -19.91 12.65 4.81
N LYS A 175 -20.75 11.65 4.48
CA LYS A 175 -21.81 11.21 5.37
C LYS A 175 -21.28 10.54 6.64
N SER A 176 -20.21 9.77 6.54
CA SER A 176 -19.52 9.19 7.70
C SER A 176 -19.00 10.28 8.65
N GLN A 177 -18.36 11.31 8.11
CA GLN A 177 -17.89 12.45 8.89
C GLN A 177 -19.02 13.22 9.57
N GLN A 178 -20.14 13.46 8.86
CA GLN A 178 -21.30 14.13 9.44
C GLN A 178 -21.92 13.35 10.61
N HIS A 179 -21.90 12.03 10.56
CA HIS A 179 -22.37 11.20 11.67
C HIS A 179 -21.41 11.25 12.85
N ALA A 180 -20.10 11.16 12.61
CA ALA A 180 -19.12 11.26 13.68
C ALA A 180 -19.21 12.57 14.45
N VAL A 181 -19.43 13.69 13.75
CA VAL A 181 -19.62 15.00 14.40
C VAL A 181 -20.89 15.05 15.24
N LYS A 182 -22.00 14.46 14.79
CA LYS A 182 -23.26 14.46 15.55
C LYS A 182 -23.18 13.60 16.82
N GLU A 183 -22.48 12.47 16.75
CA GLU A 183 -22.30 11.59 17.90
C GLU A 183 -21.33 12.18 18.92
N GLY A 184 -20.31 12.95 18.49
CA GLY A 184 -19.38 13.65 19.41
C GLY A 184 -19.94 14.92 20.06
N VAL A 185 -21.16 15.34 19.71
CA VAL A 185 -21.87 16.46 20.37
C VAL A 185 -22.90 15.95 21.40
N GLU A 186 -23.23 14.65 21.35
CA GLU A 186 -24.19 14.00 22.26
C GLU A 186 -23.51 13.32 23.50
N GLU A 187 -22.17 13.34 23.57
CA GLU A 187 -21.36 12.96 24.74
C GLU A 187 -20.86 14.22 25.49
#